data_76300465463e330c86d82e50c51d8aba
#
_entry.id   76300465463e330c86d82e50c51d8aba
#
_cell.length_a   1.000
_cell.length_b   1.000
_cell.length_c   1.000
_cell.angle_alpha   90.00
_cell.angle_beta   90.00
_cell.angle_gamma   90.00
#
_symmetry.space_group_name_H-M   'P 1'
#
loop_
_entity.id
_entity.type
_entity.pdbx_description
1 polymer ?
#
loop_
_entity_poly.entity_id
_entity_poly.type
_entity_poly.pdbx_seq_one_letter_code
_entity_poly.pdbx_strand_id
1 'polypeptide(L)'
;MNNYRKDLSSIVSLVNQGSRVLDVGCGDGELLEYLKKDKEVIGQGLEIRQDRVNKCVAKGLSVIQGDAAKDLSLYPNKSFDCVILSQTIQATGKPKEVLSELIRIGRETIVSLPNFGFWEVRLNLFLTGKMPITKRLNENWYETQNIHLCTIADFVNLCDELKINIKKTITFNSKKIKTFKEKPRAIENVIAEEAVFLLTS
;
A
#
# COMPACT_ATOMS: atom_id res chain seq x y z
N MET A 1 -6.81 21.26 10.24
CA MET A 1 -7.06 20.09 9.37
C MET A 1 -5.70 19.63 8.88
N ASN A 2 -5.28 18.41 9.27
CA ASN A 2 -3.99 17.87 8.86
C ASN A 2 -4.01 17.63 7.34
N ASN A 3 -3.05 18.23 6.63
CA ASN A 3 -2.97 18.20 5.17
C ASN A 3 -2.27 16.89 4.70
N TYR A 4 -2.74 15.74 5.20
CA TYR A 4 -2.22 14.42 4.80
C TYR A 4 -2.61 14.09 3.37
N ARG A 5 -1.77 13.35 2.68
CA ARG A 5 -2.20 12.70 1.44
C ARG A 5 -3.45 11.87 1.75
N LYS A 6 -4.44 11.87 0.85
CA LYS A 6 -5.75 11.23 1.06
C LYS A 6 -5.65 9.73 1.36
N ASP A 7 -4.69 9.05 0.75
CA ASP A 7 -4.41 7.63 0.98
C ASP A 7 -3.91 7.38 2.41
N LEU A 8 -2.97 8.20 2.93
CA LEU A 8 -2.43 8.05 4.28
C LEU A 8 -3.51 8.29 5.34
N SER A 9 -4.35 9.33 5.19
CA SER A 9 -5.45 9.58 6.13
C SER A 9 -6.44 8.42 6.19
N SER A 10 -6.68 7.76 5.06
CA SER A 10 -7.56 6.60 4.99
C SER A 10 -6.92 5.36 5.62
N ILE A 11 -5.62 5.14 5.41
CA ILE A 11 -4.86 4.07 6.08
C ILE A 11 -4.93 4.27 7.61
N VAL A 12 -4.61 5.48 8.08
CA VAL A 12 -4.67 5.83 9.52
C VAL A 12 -6.08 5.56 10.10
N SER A 13 -7.15 5.85 9.33
CA SER A 13 -8.53 5.60 9.79
C SER A 13 -8.87 4.12 9.95
N LEU A 14 -8.16 3.23 9.27
CA LEU A 14 -8.34 1.77 9.35
C LEU A 14 -7.57 1.12 10.49
N VAL A 15 -6.56 1.78 11.03
CA VAL A 15 -5.72 1.26 12.11
C VAL A 15 -6.36 1.56 13.47
N ASN A 16 -6.42 0.55 14.35
CA ASN A 16 -6.94 0.71 15.72
C ASN A 16 -5.90 1.41 16.60
N GLN A 17 -6.39 2.16 17.60
CA GLN A 17 -5.53 2.83 18.57
C GLN A 17 -4.71 1.82 19.38
N GLY A 18 -3.45 2.15 19.69
CA GLY A 18 -2.55 1.32 20.49
C GLY A 18 -2.05 0.03 19.81
N SER A 19 -2.38 -0.19 18.53
CA SER A 19 -1.99 -1.41 17.79
C SER A 19 -0.48 -1.52 17.62
N ARG A 20 0.01 -2.77 17.55
CA ARG A 20 1.35 -3.07 17.02
C ARG A 20 1.29 -3.10 15.50
N VAL A 21 2.02 -2.18 14.88
CA VAL A 21 1.98 -1.97 13.42
C VAL A 21 3.35 -2.22 12.80
N LEU A 22 3.39 -3.00 11.70
CA LEU A 22 4.55 -3.10 10.81
C LEU A 22 4.24 -2.37 9.50
N ASP A 23 5.03 -1.35 9.16
CA ASP A 23 4.96 -0.62 7.90
C ASP A 23 6.07 -1.10 6.97
N VAL A 24 5.72 -1.84 5.94
CA VAL A 24 6.66 -2.47 5.00
C VAL A 24 6.89 -1.55 3.79
N GLY A 25 8.15 -1.20 3.55
CA GLY A 25 8.50 -0.14 2.61
C GLY A 25 8.12 1.24 3.15
N CYS A 26 8.46 1.51 4.41
CA CYS A 26 8.00 2.70 5.13
C CYS A 26 8.56 4.03 4.60
N GLY A 27 9.49 4.00 3.64
CA GLY A 27 10.07 5.18 3.05
C GLY A 27 10.74 6.10 4.09
N ASP A 28 10.44 7.38 4.03
CA ASP A 28 10.96 8.39 4.99
C ASP A 28 10.17 8.41 6.33
N GLY A 29 9.27 7.43 6.56
CA GLY A 29 8.55 7.20 7.82
C GLY A 29 7.31 8.08 8.03
N GLU A 30 6.80 8.74 7.00
CA GLU A 30 5.66 9.67 7.11
C GLU A 30 4.41 9.00 7.72
N LEU A 31 4.07 7.80 7.23
CA LEU A 31 2.91 7.06 7.75
C LEU A 31 3.10 6.67 9.22
N LEU A 32 4.29 6.19 9.59
CA LEU A 32 4.60 5.83 10.99
C LEU A 32 4.52 7.04 11.94
N GLU A 33 4.95 8.22 11.50
CA GLU A 33 4.80 9.45 12.28
C GLU A 33 3.33 9.76 12.55
N TYR A 34 2.46 9.66 11.52
CA TYR A 34 1.01 9.90 11.67
C TYR A 34 0.34 8.86 12.57
N LEU A 35 0.67 7.58 12.37
CA LEU A 35 0.14 6.50 13.20
C LEU A 35 0.57 6.64 14.67
N LYS A 36 1.82 7.00 14.92
CA LYS A 36 2.33 7.25 16.28
C LYS A 36 1.60 8.42 16.95
N LYS A 37 1.40 9.53 16.19
CA LYS A 37 0.77 10.74 16.71
C LYS A 37 -0.73 10.60 16.92
N ASP A 38 -1.44 10.04 15.92
CA ASP A 38 -2.90 10.07 15.89
C ASP A 38 -3.54 8.80 16.48
N LYS A 39 -2.78 7.70 16.58
CA LYS A 39 -3.25 6.38 17.02
C LYS A 39 -2.43 5.77 18.16
N GLU A 40 -1.36 6.42 18.60
CA GLU A 40 -0.50 5.93 19.69
C GLU A 40 0.00 4.50 19.44
N VAL A 41 0.28 4.14 18.17
CA VAL A 41 0.69 2.79 17.81
C VAL A 41 2.11 2.47 18.26
N ILE A 42 2.37 1.19 18.51
CA ILE A 42 3.73 0.64 18.61
C ILE A 42 4.17 0.27 17.21
N GLY A 43 4.75 1.27 16.50
CA GLY A 43 5.09 1.16 15.09
C GLY A 43 6.52 0.68 14.87
N GLN A 44 6.70 -0.21 13.90
CA GLN A 44 7.98 -0.65 13.36
C GLN A 44 7.95 -0.51 11.84
N GLY A 45 9.03 -0.02 11.24
CA GLY A 45 9.20 0.05 9.78
C GLY A 45 10.19 -0.99 9.28
N LEU A 46 9.99 -1.44 8.04
CA LEU A 46 10.95 -2.18 7.24
C LEU A 46 11.22 -1.40 5.97
N GLU A 47 12.49 -1.04 5.69
CA GLU A 47 12.85 -0.24 4.51
C GLU A 47 14.17 -0.75 3.93
N ILE A 48 14.23 -0.89 2.61
CA ILE A 48 15.41 -1.43 1.93
C ILE A 48 16.55 -0.40 1.80
N ARG A 49 16.20 0.87 1.70
CA ARG A 49 17.16 1.97 1.46
C ARG A 49 17.72 2.51 2.77
N GLN A 50 19.02 2.37 2.97
CA GLN A 50 19.72 2.84 4.18
C GLN A 50 19.55 4.35 4.42
N ASP A 51 19.56 5.17 3.36
CA ASP A 51 19.37 6.62 3.49
C ASP A 51 18.01 6.99 4.07
N ARG A 52 16.95 6.23 3.73
CA ARG A 52 15.60 6.39 4.29
C ARG A 52 15.51 5.88 5.72
N VAL A 53 16.14 4.74 6.02
CA VAL A 53 16.25 4.22 7.39
C VAL A 53 16.87 5.29 8.31
N ASN A 54 17.97 5.91 7.87
CA ASN A 54 18.66 6.96 8.65
C ASN A 54 17.74 8.16 8.93
N LYS A 55 16.91 8.56 7.94
CA LYS A 55 15.92 9.65 8.14
C LYS A 55 14.85 9.25 9.17
N CYS A 56 14.36 8.02 9.12
CA CYS A 56 13.38 7.52 10.09
C CYS A 56 13.96 7.50 11.51
N VAL A 57 15.18 6.99 11.68
CA VAL A 57 15.87 6.95 12.98
C VAL A 57 16.10 8.36 13.52
N ALA A 58 16.46 9.32 12.66
CA ALA A 58 16.62 10.73 13.06
C ALA A 58 15.31 11.35 13.58
N LYS A 59 14.14 10.82 13.16
CA LYS A 59 12.81 11.20 13.65
C LYS A 59 12.37 10.41 14.90
N GLY A 60 13.20 9.53 15.44
CA GLY A 60 12.86 8.67 16.58
C GLY A 60 11.86 7.58 16.27
N LEU A 61 11.84 7.11 15.01
CA LEU A 61 11.03 5.97 14.58
C LEU A 61 11.85 4.67 14.66
N SER A 62 11.17 3.58 15.02
CA SER A 62 11.78 2.24 15.01
C SER A 62 11.71 1.67 13.60
N VAL A 63 12.84 1.58 12.91
CA VAL A 63 12.93 1.08 11.53
C VAL A 63 14.12 0.14 11.40
N ILE A 64 13.91 -0.97 10.69
CA ILE A 64 14.93 -1.97 10.36
C ILE A 64 15.21 -1.87 8.86
N GLN A 65 16.50 -1.92 8.49
CA GLN A 65 16.87 -2.09 7.09
C GLN A 65 16.61 -3.54 6.67
N GLY A 66 15.86 -3.74 5.58
CA GLY A 66 15.59 -5.07 5.06
C GLY A 66 14.81 -5.06 3.75
N ASP A 67 14.84 -6.21 3.08
CA ASP A 67 14.15 -6.48 1.82
C ASP A 67 12.86 -7.27 2.10
N ALA A 68 11.70 -6.68 1.81
CA ALA A 68 10.40 -7.33 2.00
C ALA A 68 10.32 -8.71 1.32
N ALA A 69 10.97 -8.89 0.16
CA ALA A 69 10.94 -10.14 -0.58
C ALA A 69 11.75 -11.27 0.11
N LYS A 70 12.58 -10.95 1.09
CA LYS A 70 13.48 -11.91 1.77
C LYS A 70 13.22 -11.99 3.27
N ASP A 71 13.07 -10.83 3.92
CA ASP A 71 13.18 -10.74 5.38
C ASP A 71 11.82 -10.88 6.08
N LEU A 72 10.70 -10.78 5.36
CA LEU A 72 9.37 -10.98 5.97
C LEU A 72 9.21 -12.39 6.57
N SER A 73 9.86 -13.40 6.01
CA SER A 73 9.86 -14.78 6.54
C SER A 73 10.43 -14.90 7.97
N LEU A 74 11.22 -13.94 8.42
CA LEU A 74 11.82 -13.92 9.76
C LEU A 74 10.82 -13.48 10.85
N TYR A 75 9.71 -12.86 10.48
CA TYR A 75 8.69 -12.42 11.43
C TYR A 75 7.76 -13.58 11.82
N PRO A 76 7.42 -13.73 13.12
CA PRO A 76 6.48 -14.78 13.56
C PRO A 76 5.05 -14.54 13.01
N ASN A 77 4.27 -15.63 12.93
CA ASN A 77 2.87 -15.55 12.56
C ASN A 77 2.08 -14.66 13.55
N LYS A 78 1.19 -13.82 13.00
CA LYS A 78 0.28 -12.95 13.79
C LYS A 78 0.99 -12.12 14.86
N SER A 79 2.26 -11.75 14.61
CA SER A 79 3.09 -10.95 15.54
C SER A 79 2.73 -9.46 15.57
N PHE A 80 1.96 -8.98 14.58
CA PHE A 80 1.44 -7.62 14.52
C PHE A 80 -0.08 -7.61 14.42
N ASP A 81 -0.71 -6.60 15.02
CA ASP A 81 -2.16 -6.40 14.89
C ASP A 81 -2.50 -5.92 13.48
N CYS A 82 -1.66 -5.05 12.91
CA CYS A 82 -1.81 -4.57 11.55
C CYS A 82 -0.46 -4.53 10.82
N VAL A 83 -0.42 -5.06 9.59
CA VAL A 83 0.73 -4.93 8.68
C VAL A 83 0.30 -4.06 7.50
N ILE A 84 1.12 -3.07 7.14
CA ILE A 84 0.80 -2.11 6.08
C ILE A 84 1.83 -2.23 4.97
N LEU A 85 1.35 -2.21 3.73
CA LEU A 85 2.15 -2.10 2.51
C LEU A 85 1.56 -0.96 1.67
N SER A 86 2.09 0.26 1.86
CA SER A 86 1.55 1.45 1.19
C SER A 86 2.32 1.75 -0.09
N GLN A 87 1.62 1.74 -1.24
CA GLN A 87 2.16 2.10 -2.57
C GLN A 87 3.46 1.34 -2.92
N THR A 88 3.60 0.09 -2.48
CA THR A 88 4.87 -0.65 -2.58
C THR A 88 4.73 -1.99 -3.29
N ILE A 89 3.53 -2.62 -3.29
CA ILE A 89 3.34 -3.96 -3.86
C ILE A 89 3.77 -4.06 -5.32
N GLN A 90 3.49 -3.04 -6.13
CA GLN A 90 3.86 -2.96 -7.54
C GLN A 90 5.37 -2.75 -7.77
N ALA A 91 6.11 -2.40 -6.73
CA ALA A 91 7.56 -2.21 -6.75
C ALA A 91 8.34 -3.41 -6.18
N THR A 92 7.65 -4.41 -5.63
CA THR A 92 8.30 -5.62 -5.10
C THR A 92 8.61 -6.61 -6.21
N GLY A 93 9.73 -7.35 -6.11
CA GLY A 93 10.09 -8.37 -7.09
C GLY A 93 9.18 -9.61 -7.07
N LYS A 94 8.46 -9.86 -5.95
CA LYS A 94 7.63 -11.05 -5.72
C LYS A 94 6.33 -10.71 -5.01
N PRO A 95 5.40 -9.98 -5.69
CA PRO A 95 4.19 -9.46 -5.03
C PRO A 95 3.31 -10.55 -4.39
N LYS A 96 3.20 -11.73 -5.01
CA LYS A 96 2.39 -12.83 -4.50
C LYS A 96 2.94 -13.39 -3.18
N GLU A 97 4.23 -13.65 -3.12
CA GLU A 97 4.90 -14.12 -1.91
C GLU A 97 4.87 -13.07 -0.80
N VAL A 98 5.17 -11.81 -1.15
CA VAL A 98 5.10 -10.68 -0.21
C VAL A 98 3.69 -10.58 0.39
N LEU A 99 2.64 -10.57 -0.43
CA LEU A 99 1.26 -10.48 0.06
C LEU A 99 0.91 -11.65 1.00
N SER A 100 1.34 -12.88 0.67
CA SER A 100 1.12 -14.05 1.53
C SER A 100 1.80 -13.90 2.89
N GLU A 101 3.03 -13.37 2.91
CA GLU A 101 3.77 -13.11 4.15
C GLU A 101 3.11 -12.01 5.00
N LEU A 102 2.63 -10.92 4.38
CA LEU A 102 1.93 -9.86 5.10
C LEU A 102 0.68 -10.41 5.82
N ILE A 103 -0.10 -11.26 5.14
CA ILE A 103 -1.29 -11.91 5.71
C ILE A 103 -0.92 -12.90 6.83
N ARG A 104 0.23 -13.59 6.71
CA ARG A 104 0.74 -14.49 7.74
C ARG A 104 1.15 -13.73 9.02
N ILE A 105 1.85 -12.60 8.85
CA ILE A 105 2.43 -11.80 9.93
C ILE A 105 1.37 -10.98 10.66
N GLY A 106 0.43 -10.36 9.92
CA GLY A 106 -0.60 -9.48 10.46
C GLY A 106 -1.89 -10.20 10.84
N ARG A 107 -2.59 -9.70 11.86
CA ARG A 107 -4.01 -10.06 12.10
C ARG A 107 -4.90 -9.40 11.05
N GLU A 108 -4.61 -8.15 10.73
CA GLU A 108 -5.15 -7.40 9.61
C GLU A 108 -4.00 -6.90 8.72
N THR A 109 -4.25 -6.76 7.42
CA THR A 109 -3.25 -6.26 6.47
C THR A 109 -3.87 -5.13 5.66
N ILE A 110 -3.17 -4.01 5.53
CA ILE A 110 -3.59 -2.89 4.70
C ILE A 110 -2.64 -2.79 3.52
N VAL A 111 -3.20 -2.82 2.30
CA VAL A 111 -2.42 -2.63 1.07
C VAL A 111 -3.00 -1.47 0.28
N SER A 112 -2.15 -0.55 -0.14
CA SER A 112 -2.54 0.48 -1.10
C SER A 112 -1.74 0.37 -2.39
N LEU A 113 -2.38 0.69 -3.51
CA LEU A 113 -1.77 0.61 -4.83
C LEU A 113 -2.35 1.65 -5.79
N PRO A 114 -1.54 2.17 -6.74
CA PRO A 114 -2.02 2.95 -7.86
C PRO A 114 -2.75 2.04 -8.86
N ASN A 115 -3.77 2.58 -9.53
CA ASN A 115 -4.55 1.81 -10.49
C ASN A 115 -4.10 2.10 -11.92
N PHE A 116 -3.33 1.20 -12.53
CA PHE A 116 -2.98 1.29 -13.94
C PHE A 116 -4.19 1.08 -14.88
N GLY A 117 -5.32 0.59 -14.36
CA GLY A 117 -6.59 0.47 -15.09
C GLY A 117 -7.41 1.75 -15.15
N PHE A 118 -6.95 2.87 -14.59
CA PHE A 118 -7.64 4.15 -14.61
C PHE A 118 -7.86 4.65 -16.05
N TRP A 119 -9.04 5.21 -16.34
CA TRP A 119 -9.44 5.60 -17.70
C TRP A 119 -8.44 6.53 -18.41
N GLU A 120 -7.83 7.46 -17.68
CA GLU A 120 -6.84 8.39 -18.24
C GLU A 120 -5.57 7.65 -18.70
N VAL A 121 -5.11 6.66 -17.93
CA VAL A 121 -3.98 5.78 -18.29
C VAL A 121 -4.29 5.03 -19.57
N ARG A 122 -5.48 4.40 -19.64
CA ARG A 122 -5.93 3.63 -20.82
C ARG A 122 -6.05 4.51 -22.05
N LEU A 123 -6.68 5.69 -21.91
CA LEU A 123 -6.90 6.61 -23.03
C LEU A 123 -5.57 7.16 -23.57
N ASN A 124 -4.68 7.58 -22.68
CA ASN A 124 -3.35 8.05 -23.09
C ASN A 124 -2.57 6.97 -23.84
N LEU A 125 -2.53 5.75 -23.31
CA LEU A 125 -1.86 4.64 -23.97
C LEU A 125 -2.48 4.34 -25.34
N PHE A 126 -3.82 4.30 -25.42
CA PHE A 126 -4.54 4.04 -26.67
C PHE A 126 -4.30 5.13 -27.74
N LEU A 127 -4.32 6.40 -27.37
CA LEU A 127 -4.18 7.51 -28.31
C LEU A 127 -2.73 7.80 -28.71
N THR A 128 -1.78 7.60 -27.81
CA THR A 128 -0.40 8.05 -28.03
C THR A 128 0.59 6.88 -28.24
N GLY A 129 0.22 5.66 -27.86
CA GLY A 129 1.12 4.50 -27.84
C GLY A 129 2.31 4.63 -26.87
N LYS A 130 2.26 5.63 -25.95
CA LYS A 130 3.32 5.89 -24.97
C LYS A 130 2.82 5.61 -23.55
N MET A 131 3.72 5.17 -22.67
CA MET A 131 3.40 5.01 -21.24
C MET A 131 2.98 6.37 -20.67
N PRO A 132 1.78 6.45 -20.07
CA PRO A 132 1.23 7.71 -19.61
C PRO A 132 1.92 8.20 -18.35
N ILE A 133 2.12 9.52 -18.27
CA ILE A 133 2.51 10.22 -17.05
C ILE A 133 1.24 10.89 -16.51
N THR A 134 0.86 10.55 -15.29
CA THR A 134 -0.33 11.08 -14.60
C THR A 134 0.07 11.65 -13.23
N LYS A 135 -0.88 12.22 -12.50
CA LYS A 135 -0.60 12.70 -11.12
C LYS A 135 -0.14 11.61 -10.16
N ARG A 136 -0.52 10.35 -10.42
CA ARG A 136 -0.17 9.19 -9.57
C ARG A 136 0.98 8.38 -10.15
N LEU A 137 1.15 8.40 -11.46
CA LEU A 137 2.24 7.80 -12.18
C LEU A 137 3.06 8.95 -12.79
N ASN A 138 3.83 9.63 -11.94
CA ASN A 138 4.47 10.91 -12.24
C ASN A 138 5.92 10.77 -12.73
N GLU A 139 6.38 9.53 -12.91
CA GLU A 139 7.74 9.22 -13.35
C GLU A 139 7.73 8.68 -14.79
N ASN A 140 8.82 8.90 -15.50
CA ASN A 140 9.04 8.28 -16.79
C ASN A 140 9.17 6.75 -16.64
N TRP A 141 8.83 5.99 -17.68
CA TRP A 141 8.86 4.53 -17.66
C TRP A 141 10.24 3.95 -17.31
N TYR A 142 11.32 4.66 -17.58
CA TYR A 142 12.70 4.26 -17.30
C TYR A 142 13.22 4.74 -15.93
N GLU A 143 12.49 5.57 -15.21
CA GLU A 143 12.84 6.10 -13.89
C GLU A 143 11.97 5.51 -12.77
N THR A 144 10.79 4.97 -13.14
CA THR A 144 9.81 4.48 -12.19
C THR A 144 10.29 3.23 -11.45
N GLN A 145 9.97 3.17 -10.17
CA GLN A 145 10.16 1.97 -9.34
C GLN A 145 9.01 0.96 -9.51
N ASN A 146 7.95 1.31 -10.24
CA ASN A 146 6.81 0.43 -10.48
C ASN A 146 7.17 -0.61 -11.56
N ILE A 147 7.53 -1.83 -11.14
CA ILE A 147 7.90 -2.93 -12.03
C ILE A 147 6.69 -3.80 -12.44
N HIS A 148 5.58 -3.71 -11.71
CA HIS A 148 4.32 -4.39 -12.03
C HIS A 148 3.20 -3.37 -12.26
N LEU A 149 2.58 -3.42 -13.43
CA LEU A 149 1.50 -2.52 -13.85
C LEU A 149 0.15 -3.09 -13.41
N CYS A 150 -0.09 -3.22 -12.11
CA CYS A 150 -1.32 -3.83 -11.61
C CYS A 150 -2.51 -2.86 -11.62
N THR A 151 -3.69 -3.43 -11.81
CA THR A 151 -4.96 -2.73 -11.69
C THR A 151 -5.68 -3.14 -10.41
N ILE A 152 -6.74 -2.42 -10.04
CA ILE A 152 -7.63 -2.82 -8.94
C ILE A 152 -8.20 -4.23 -9.18
N ALA A 153 -8.57 -4.56 -10.43
CA ALA A 153 -9.10 -5.87 -10.77
C ALA A 153 -8.06 -6.98 -10.62
N ASP A 154 -6.81 -6.75 -11.05
CA ASP A 154 -5.72 -7.72 -10.88
C ASP A 154 -5.44 -8.01 -9.42
N PHE A 155 -5.45 -6.98 -8.57
CA PHE A 155 -5.24 -7.14 -7.13
C PHE A 155 -6.38 -7.94 -6.47
N VAL A 156 -7.64 -7.68 -6.84
CA VAL A 156 -8.80 -8.45 -6.37
C VAL A 156 -8.67 -9.91 -6.79
N ASN A 157 -8.30 -10.16 -8.05
CA ASN A 157 -8.09 -11.53 -8.54
C ASN A 157 -6.96 -12.25 -7.79
N LEU A 158 -5.86 -11.55 -7.47
CA LEU A 158 -4.77 -12.10 -6.66
C LEU A 158 -5.25 -12.46 -5.24
N CYS A 159 -6.09 -11.61 -4.62
CA CYS A 159 -6.68 -11.92 -3.32
C CYS A 159 -7.56 -13.18 -3.39
N ASP A 160 -8.35 -13.34 -4.47
CA ASP A 160 -9.18 -14.53 -4.67
C ASP A 160 -8.34 -15.79 -4.86
N GLU A 161 -7.29 -15.74 -5.67
CA GLU A 161 -6.35 -16.85 -5.90
C GLU A 161 -5.70 -17.31 -4.58
N LEU A 162 -5.32 -16.36 -3.73
CA LEU A 162 -4.68 -16.61 -2.43
C LEU A 162 -5.70 -16.89 -1.31
N LYS A 163 -7.02 -16.87 -1.60
CA LYS A 163 -8.10 -17.02 -0.62
C LYS A 163 -8.03 -15.98 0.51
N ILE A 164 -7.60 -14.78 0.19
CA ILE A 164 -7.52 -13.64 1.12
C ILE A 164 -8.86 -12.93 1.11
N ASN A 165 -9.41 -12.69 2.30
CA ASN A 165 -10.67 -11.99 2.45
C ASN A 165 -10.46 -10.46 2.40
N ILE A 166 -11.15 -9.79 1.47
CA ILE A 166 -11.20 -8.32 1.41
C ILE A 166 -12.32 -7.84 2.33
N LYS A 167 -11.95 -7.33 3.49
CA LYS A 167 -12.88 -6.83 4.51
C LYS A 167 -13.43 -5.43 4.20
N LYS A 168 -12.61 -4.61 3.54
CA LYS A 168 -12.98 -3.24 3.19
C LYS A 168 -12.12 -2.74 2.04
N THR A 169 -12.71 -1.95 1.15
CA THR A 169 -11.99 -1.25 0.09
C THR A 169 -12.33 0.24 0.13
N ILE A 170 -11.32 1.09 -0.02
CA ILE A 170 -11.48 2.54 -0.19
C ILE A 170 -10.85 2.91 -1.53
N THR A 171 -11.62 3.53 -2.43
CA THR A 171 -11.15 3.97 -3.74
C THR A 171 -11.12 5.49 -3.80
N PHE A 172 -10.14 6.00 -4.54
CA PHE A 172 -9.89 7.43 -4.67
C PHE A 172 -9.89 7.84 -6.13
N ASN A 173 -10.48 9.00 -6.39
CA ASN A 173 -10.17 9.80 -7.56
C ASN A 173 -10.03 11.26 -7.12
N SER A 174 -9.63 12.15 -8.04
CA SER A 174 -9.36 13.57 -7.74
C SER A 174 -10.53 14.27 -7.02
N LYS A 175 -11.78 13.81 -7.22
CA LYS A 175 -13.00 14.45 -6.74
C LYS A 175 -13.70 13.72 -5.59
N LYS A 176 -13.56 12.39 -5.48
CA LYS A 176 -14.37 11.55 -4.58
C LYS A 176 -13.55 10.46 -3.91
N ILE A 177 -13.96 10.14 -2.68
CA ILE A 177 -13.53 8.96 -1.93
C ILE A 177 -14.77 8.09 -1.78
N LYS A 178 -14.65 6.80 -2.09
CA LYS A 178 -15.72 5.82 -1.92
C LYS A 178 -15.23 4.67 -1.06
N THR A 179 -16.11 4.16 -0.23
CA THR A 179 -15.85 3.04 0.67
C THR A 179 -16.80 1.89 0.36
N PHE A 180 -16.26 0.67 0.28
CA PHE A 180 -17.00 -0.58 0.08
C PHE A 180 -16.73 -1.51 1.25
N LYS A 181 -17.74 -2.24 1.71
CA LYS A 181 -17.60 -3.22 2.81
C LYS A 181 -16.78 -4.45 2.43
N GLU A 182 -16.62 -4.69 1.13
CA GLU A 182 -15.90 -5.83 0.57
C GLU A 182 -15.16 -5.39 -0.69
N LYS A 183 -15.24 -6.19 -1.76
CA LYS A 183 -14.67 -5.87 -3.07
C LYS A 183 -15.30 -4.61 -3.67
N PRO A 184 -14.51 -3.80 -4.39
CA PRO A 184 -15.04 -2.65 -5.10
C PRO A 184 -15.90 -3.10 -6.29
N ARG A 185 -16.76 -2.20 -6.79
CA ARG A 185 -17.50 -2.45 -8.04
C ARG A 185 -16.53 -2.47 -9.22
N ALA A 186 -16.83 -3.25 -10.26
CA ALA A 186 -16.00 -3.35 -11.47
C ALA A 186 -15.70 -1.99 -12.12
N ILE A 187 -16.64 -1.03 -12.06
CA ILE A 187 -16.45 0.32 -12.57
C ILE A 187 -15.32 1.08 -11.86
N GLU A 188 -15.01 0.78 -10.61
CA GLU A 188 -13.93 1.43 -9.87
C GLU A 188 -12.56 1.15 -10.51
N ASN A 189 -12.40 0.01 -11.19
CA ASN A 189 -11.21 -0.29 -11.98
C ASN A 189 -10.97 0.70 -13.14
N VAL A 190 -12.01 1.42 -13.54
CA VAL A 190 -11.93 2.43 -14.62
C VAL A 190 -11.84 3.85 -14.06
N ILE A 191 -12.59 4.15 -12.98
CA ILE A 191 -12.75 5.53 -12.51
C ILE A 191 -11.91 5.89 -11.29
N ALA A 192 -11.31 4.92 -10.58
CA ALA A 192 -10.43 5.19 -9.45
C ALA A 192 -8.97 5.29 -9.88
N GLU A 193 -8.26 6.27 -9.33
CA GLU A 193 -6.82 6.49 -9.53
C GLU A 193 -5.98 5.55 -8.66
N GLU A 194 -6.49 5.21 -7.47
CA GLU A 194 -5.84 4.34 -6.48
C GLU A 194 -6.86 3.68 -5.57
N ALA A 195 -6.43 2.65 -4.86
CA ALA A 195 -7.25 1.96 -3.86
C ALA A 195 -6.43 1.58 -2.62
N VAL A 196 -7.13 1.52 -1.48
CA VAL A 196 -6.67 0.96 -0.20
C VAL A 196 -7.56 -0.21 0.16
N PHE A 197 -6.97 -1.34 0.49
CA PHE A 197 -7.64 -2.57 0.87
C PHE A 197 -7.31 -2.93 2.31
N LEU A 198 -8.32 -3.28 3.10
CA LEU A 198 -8.18 -3.95 4.39
C LEU A 198 -8.45 -5.43 4.20
N LEU A 199 -7.48 -6.26 4.52
CA LEU A 199 -7.44 -7.69 4.24
C LEU A 199 -7.37 -8.49 5.54
N THR A 200 -7.90 -9.71 5.49
CA THR A 200 -7.74 -10.74 6.54
C THR A 200 -7.49 -12.11 5.91
N SER A 201 -6.93 -13.01 6.70
CA SER A 201 -6.83 -14.44 6.36
C SER A 201 -8.19 -15.10 6.35
#